data_9552e63afe9967e83a630d0bfea7aa9e
#
_entry.id   9552e63afe9967e83a630d0bfea7aa9e
#
_cell.length_a   1.000
_cell.length_b   1.000
_cell.length_c   1.000
_cell.angle_alpha   90.00
_cell.angle_beta   90.00
_cell.angle_gamma   90.00
#
_symmetry.space_group_name_H-M   'P 1'
#
loop_
_entity.id
_entity.type
_entity.pdbx_description
1 polymer ?
#
loop_
_entity_poly.entity_id
_entity_poly.type
_entity_poly.pdbx_seq_one_letter_code
_entity_poly.pdbx_strand_id
1 'polypeptide(L)'
;MLELAVLGLLKERPMHGYQLSRELGDSLGGLWRVSYGSLYPTLRRLEADDAIESDAGDVRGARRKKVYRITPKGEQVFLELLQESPNDTQTEDARFRMRLAFFRYLPPETRIRLLERRRQALQERLAIIGESLRTGRSTDDYGRALIEHNRSVTESDIIWLEQLIAAERAKNVTTGGLKRRREALRGKTGSSSEAVARGTAGSSSEAVAQRKERIS
;
A
#
# COMPACT_ATOMS: atom_id res chain seq x y z
N MET A 1 -8.29 -13.22 2.51
CA MET A 1 -6.83 -13.23 2.18
C MET A 1 -6.57 -13.42 0.67
N LEU A 2 -7.13 -14.45 0.04
CA LEU A 2 -6.92 -14.70 -1.38
C LEU A 2 -7.46 -13.55 -2.26
N GLU A 3 -8.57 -12.93 -1.87
CA GLU A 3 -9.13 -11.76 -2.56
C GLU A 3 -8.16 -10.59 -2.61
N LEU A 4 -7.56 -10.23 -1.47
CA LEU A 4 -6.56 -9.17 -1.40
C LEU A 4 -5.38 -9.44 -2.34
N ALA A 5 -4.89 -10.68 -2.38
CA ALA A 5 -3.77 -11.06 -3.24
C ALA A 5 -4.14 -11.02 -4.73
N VAL A 6 -5.33 -11.52 -5.09
CA VAL A 6 -5.84 -11.47 -6.47
C VAL A 6 -6.02 -10.03 -6.93
N LEU A 7 -6.71 -9.20 -6.15
CA LEU A 7 -6.92 -7.79 -6.48
C LEU A 7 -5.60 -7.02 -6.56
N GLY A 8 -4.65 -7.29 -5.64
CA GLY A 8 -3.34 -6.67 -5.65
C GLY A 8 -2.52 -6.99 -6.90
N LEU A 9 -2.53 -8.24 -7.36
CA LEU A 9 -1.86 -8.62 -8.61
C LEU A 9 -2.56 -8.03 -9.85
N LEU A 10 -3.89 -8.03 -9.88
CA LEU A 10 -4.65 -7.45 -10.99
C LEU A 10 -4.54 -5.92 -11.05
N LYS A 11 -4.23 -5.26 -9.92
CA LYS A 11 -3.90 -3.83 -9.91
C LYS A 11 -2.57 -3.52 -10.59
N GLU A 12 -1.64 -4.45 -10.66
CA GLU A 12 -0.39 -4.30 -11.39
C GLU A 12 -0.59 -4.42 -12.90
N ARG A 13 -1.35 -5.44 -13.32
CA ARG A 13 -1.65 -5.71 -14.74
C ARG A 13 -2.78 -6.73 -14.88
N PRO A 14 -3.52 -6.71 -16.00
CA PRO A 14 -4.45 -7.78 -16.35
C PRO A 14 -3.74 -9.12 -16.49
N MET A 15 -4.37 -10.21 -16.03
CA MET A 15 -3.78 -11.56 -16.04
C MET A 15 -4.81 -12.64 -16.37
N HIS A 16 -4.32 -13.73 -16.97
CA HIS A 16 -5.10 -14.96 -17.06
C HIS A 16 -5.15 -15.70 -15.72
N GLY A 17 -6.19 -16.50 -15.47
CA GLY A 17 -6.30 -17.26 -14.22
C GLY A 17 -5.11 -18.19 -13.94
N TYR A 18 -4.49 -18.75 -14.98
CA TYR A 18 -3.26 -19.54 -14.82
C TYR A 18 -2.07 -18.66 -14.38
N GLN A 19 -1.92 -17.46 -14.95
CA GLN A 19 -0.87 -16.52 -14.54
C GLN A 19 -1.05 -16.07 -13.10
N LEU A 20 -2.30 -15.76 -12.69
CA LEU A 20 -2.63 -15.45 -11.30
C LEU A 20 -2.21 -16.58 -10.34
N SER A 21 -2.51 -17.84 -10.68
CA SER A 21 -2.11 -18.98 -9.87
C SER A 21 -0.60 -19.09 -9.70
N ARG A 22 0.15 -18.86 -10.78
CA ARG A 22 1.62 -18.89 -10.77
C ARG A 22 2.20 -17.71 -9.97
N GLU A 23 1.76 -16.48 -10.26
CA GLU A 23 2.24 -15.27 -9.59
C GLU A 23 1.94 -15.30 -8.08
N LEU A 24 0.77 -15.82 -7.67
CA LEU A 24 0.43 -16.03 -6.25
C LEU A 24 1.42 -16.98 -5.56
N GLY A 25 1.93 -17.98 -6.27
CA GLY A 25 2.96 -18.90 -5.75
C GLY A 25 4.35 -18.27 -5.68
N ASP A 26 4.73 -17.50 -6.69
CA ASP A 26 6.08 -16.96 -6.88
C ASP A 26 6.31 -15.63 -6.15
N SER A 27 5.38 -14.69 -6.28
CA SER A 27 5.55 -13.29 -5.81
C SER A 27 5.53 -13.12 -4.30
N LEU A 28 4.97 -14.07 -3.56
CA LEU A 28 4.88 -14.03 -2.09
C LEU A 28 5.92 -14.91 -1.41
N GLY A 29 7.05 -15.16 -2.09
CA GLY A 29 8.20 -15.86 -1.53
C GLY A 29 7.93 -17.31 -1.15
N GLY A 30 7.04 -17.99 -1.87
CA GLY A 30 6.66 -19.39 -1.57
C GLY A 30 5.82 -19.56 -0.30
N LEU A 31 5.48 -18.47 0.37
CA LEU A 31 4.70 -18.47 1.61
C LEU A 31 3.24 -18.91 1.38
N TRP A 32 2.79 -18.95 0.11
CA TRP A 32 1.42 -19.28 -0.20
C TRP A 32 1.27 -20.21 -1.40
N ARG A 33 0.83 -21.43 -1.11
CA ARG A 33 0.36 -22.34 -2.16
C ARG A 33 -1.14 -22.15 -2.34
N VAL A 34 -1.52 -21.50 -3.43
CA VAL A 34 -2.94 -21.36 -3.81
C VAL A 34 -3.32 -22.55 -4.69
N SER A 35 -4.31 -23.33 -4.25
CA SER A 35 -4.87 -24.40 -5.08
C SER A 35 -5.80 -23.79 -6.15
N TYR A 36 -5.87 -24.44 -7.32
CA TYR A 36 -6.86 -24.09 -8.34
C TYR A 36 -8.29 -24.17 -7.81
N GLY A 37 -8.54 -25.09 -6.86
CA GLY A 37 -9.84 -25.26 -6.21
C GLY A 37 -10.30 -24.05 -5.39
N SER A 38 -9.38 -23.20 -4.88
CA SER A 38 -9.72 -21.99 -4.16
C SER A 38 -9.69 -20.73 -5.03
N LEU A 39 -8.82 -20.70 -6.05
CA LEU A 39 -8.65 -19.52 -6.91
C LEU A 39 -9.90 -19.26 -7.77
N TYR A 40 -10.39 -20.27 -8.51
CA TYR A 40 -11.52 -20.06 -9.43
C TYR A 40 -12.84 -19.69 -8.74
N PRO A 41 -13.22 -20.29 -7.61
CA PRO A 41 -14.37 -19.79 -6.82
C PRO A 41 -14.19 -18.33 -6.38
N THR A 42 -12.99 -17.94 -5.97
CA THR A 42 -12.70 -16.54 -5.59
C THR A 42 -12.84 -15.60 -6.78
N LEU A 43 -12.30 -15.96 -7.95
CA LEU A 43 -12.47 -15.16 -9.17
C LEU A 43 -13.93 -14.99 -9.56
N ARG A 44 -14.75 -16.06 -9.48
CA ARG A 44 -16.19 -15.99 -9.77
C ARG A 44 -16.92 -15.06 -8.80
N ARG A 45 -16.59 -15.09 -7.51
CA ARG A 45 -17.19 -14.21 -6.51
C ARG A 45 -16.80 -12.76 -6.77
N LEU A 46 -15.52 -12.47 -6.99
CA LEU A 46 -15.07 -11.12 -7.30
C LEU A 46 -15.68 -10.57 -8.61
N GLU A 47 -15.91 -11.44 -9.60
CA GLU A 47 -16.60 -11.08 -10.85
C GLU A 47 -18.10 -10.82 -10.60
N ALA A 48 -18.77 -11.62 -9.76
CA ALA A 48 -20.16 -11.42 -9.37
C ALA A 48 -20.36 -10.14 -8.52
N ASP A 49 -19.35 -9.77 -7.73
CA ASP A 49 -19.32 -8.56 -6.92
C ASP A 49 -18.86 -7.33 -7.72
N ASP A 50 -18.68 -7.43 -9.05
CA ASP A 50 -18.15 -6.38 -9.93
C ASP A 50 -16.77 -5.83 -9.51
N ALA A 51 -16.02 -6.55 -8.69
CA ALA A 51 -14.68 -6.15 -8.28
C ALA A 51 -13.62 -6.45 -9.36
N ILE A 52 -13.88 -7.43 -10.21
CA ILE A 52 -13.08 -7.72 -11.40
C ILE A 52 -14.01 -7.93 -12.60
N GLU A 53 -13.47 -7.69 -13.79
CA GLU A 53 -14.12 -8.04 -15.05
C GLU A 53 -13.27 -9.04 -15.81
N SER A 54 -13.90 -9.84 -16.68
CA SER A 54 -13.18 -10.74 -17.56
C SER A 54 -13.54 -10.53 -19.01
N ASP A 55 -12.51 -10.35 -19.85
CA ASP A 55 -12.66 -10.41 -21.30
C ASP A 55 -12.47 -11.86 -21.77
N ALA A 56 -13.37 -12.30 -22.66
CA ALA A 56 -13.14 -13.53 -23.42
C ALA A 56 -12.01 -13.26 -24.41
N GLY A 57 -10.76 -13.53 -23.99
CA GLY A 57 -9.57 -13.30 -24.79
C GLY A 57 -9.66 -13.91 -26.18
N ASP A 58 -8.81 -13.37 -27.06
CA ASP A 58 -8.73 -13.61 -28.51
C ASP A 58 -8.88 -15.09 -28.93
N VAL A 59 -9.70 -15.32 -29.93
CA VAL A 59 -10.14 -16.65 -30.43
C VAL A 59 -9.03 -17.30 -31.28
N ARG A 60 -7.80 -17.43 -30.80
CA ARG A 60 -6.76 -18.22 -31.45
C ARG A 60 -6.40 -19.46 -30.62
N GLY A 61 -7.27 -20.47 -30.68
CA GLY A 61 -7.02 -21.77 -30.04
C GLY A 61 -8.20 -22.33 -29.27
N ALA A 62 -8.27 -23.66 -29.11
CA ALA A 62 -9.41 -24.45 -28.64
C ALA A 62 -9.82 -24.26 -27.15
N ARG A 63 -9.25 -23.29 -26.42
CA ARG A 63 -9.67 -22.90 -25.06
C ARG A 63 -9.65 -21.38 -24.94
N ARG A 64 -10.83 -20.78 -24.78
CA ARG A 64 -11.01 -19.38 -24.42
C ARG A 64 -10.29 -19.12 -23.09
N LYS A 65 -9.15 -18.43 -23.13
CA LYS A 65 -8.43 -17.99 -21.92
C LYS A 65 -9.02 -16.66 -21.48
N LYS A 66 -9.77 -16.64 -20.40
CA LYS A 66 -10.26 -15.41 -19.77
C LYS A 66 -9.10 -14.58 -19.23
N VAL A 67 -9.05 -13.30 -19.60
CA VAL A 67 -8.18 -12.29 -19.00
C VAL A 67 -8.97 -11.52 -17.96
N TYR A 68 -8.52 -11.49 -16.74
CA TYR A 68 -9.16 -10.76 -15.63
C TYR A 68 -8.50 -9.40 -15.45
N ARG A 69 -9.31 -8.38 -15.13
CA ARG A 69 -8.90 -7.01 -14.81
C ARG A 69 -9.59 -6.54 -13.55
N ILE A 70 -8.92 -5.71 -12.76
CA ILE A 70 -9.55 -5.04 -11.62
C ILE A 70 -10.42 -3.90 -12.12
N THR A 71 -11.58 -3.69 -11.51
CA THR A 71 -12.48 -2.57 -11.78
C THR A 71 -12.23 -1.43 -10.79
N PRO A 72 -12.77 -0.21 -10.99
CA PRO A 72 -12.74 0.86 -9.99
C PRO A 72 -13.32 0.44 -8.64
N LYS A 73 -14.40 -0.38 -8.63
CA LYS A 73 -14.97 -0.96 -7.42
C LYS A 73 -14.00 -1.94 -6.75
N GLY A 74 -13.33 -2.78 -7.53
CA GLY A 74 -12.30 -3.70 -7.03
C GLY A 74 -11.11 -2.98 -6.43
N GLU A 75 -10.73 -1.81 -6.96
CA GLU A 75 -9.69 -0.98 -6.35
C GLU A 75 -10.08 -0.44 -4.97
N GLN A 76 -11.34 -0.07 -4.78
CA GLN A 76 -11.86 0.35 -3.47
C GLN A 76 -11.83 -0.80 -2.49
N VAL A 77 -12.38 -1.98 -2.87
CA VAL A 77 -12.34 -3.21 -2.06
C VAL A 77 -10.90 -3.60 -1.70
N PHE A 78 -9.97 -3.50 -2.65
CA PHE A 78 -8.55 -3.76 -2.39
C PHE A 78 -7.99 -2.85 -1.30
N LEU A 79 -8.27 -1.54 -1.36
CA LEU A 79 -7.78 -0.58 -0.37
C LEU A 79 -8.41 -0.79 1.00
N GLU A 80 -9.69 -1.17 1.06
CA GLU A 80 -10.38 -1.53 2.30
C GLU A 80 -9.75 -2.75 2.96
N LEU A 81 -9.59 -3.85 2.21
CA LEU A 81 -8.93 -5.08 2.68
C LEU A 81 -7.48 -4.84 3.11
N LEU A 82 -6.78 -3.91 2.47
CA LEU A 82 -5.41 -3.56 2.80
C LEU A 82 -5.31 -2.81 4.15
N GLN A 83 -6.33 -2.04 4.51
CA GLN A 83 -6.41 -1.26 5.74
C GLN A 83 -7.14 -1.99 6.88
N GLU A 84 -7.90 -3.05 6.56
CA GLU A 84 -8.66 -3.82 7.52
C GLU A 84 -7.76 -4.38 8.63
N SER A 85 -8.27 -4.33 9.87
CA SER A 85 -7.61 -4.93 11.02
C SER A 85 -8.46 -6.10 11.51
N PRO A 86 -8.05 -7.32 11.23
CA PRO A 86 -8.78 -8.48 11.71
C PRO A 86 -8.67 -8.65 13.23
N ASN A 87 -9.74 -9.18 13.84
CA ASN A 87 -9.81 -9.43 15.27
C ASN A 87 -9.25 -10.81 15.68
N ASP A 88 -8.74 -11.60 14.71
CA ASP A 88 -8.27 -12.98 14.96
C ASP A 88 -6.73 -13.04 14.95
N THR A 89 -6.17 -13.39 16.10
CA THR A 89 -4.72 -13.39 16.35
C THR A 89 -3.96 -14.53 15.65
N GLN A 90 -4.58 -15.69 15.39
CA GLN A 90 -3.87 -16.85 14.83
C GLN A 90 -3.59 -16.73 13.34
N THR A 91 -4.45 -16.07 12.59
CA THR A 91 -4.30 -15.84 11.15
C THR A 91 -3.65 -14.49 10.85
N GLU A 92 -3.44 -13.64 11.85
CA GLU A 92 -2.96 -12.27 11.70
C GLU A 92 -1.54 -12.19 11.13
N ASP A 93 -0.64 -13.09 11.50
CA ASP A 93 0.74 -13.10 11.00
C ASP A 93 0.78 -13.28 9.47
N ALA A 94 0.02 -14.24 8.95
CA ALA A 94 -0.06 -14.49 7.52
C ALA A 94 -0.78 -13.35 6.77
N ARG A 95 -1.84 -12.79 7.38
CA ARG A 95 -2.58 -11.64 6.82
C ARG A 95 -1.73 -10.39 6.79
N PHE A 96 -0.97 -10.13 7.85
CA PHE A 96 -0.05 -8.99 7.90
C PHE A 96 1.02 -9.08 6.80
N ARG A 97 1.68 -10.22 6.65
CA ARG A 97 2.69 -10.45 5.59
C ARG A 97 2.11 -10.24 4.20
N MET A 98 0.89 -10.70 3.96
CA MET A 98 0.19 -10.49 2.70
C MET A 98 -0.07 -9.00 2.44
N ARG A 99 -0.59 -8.27 3.43
CA ARG A 99 -0.84 -6.83 3.31
C ARG A 99 0.45 -6.06 3.06
N LEU A 100 1.53 -6.41 3.76
CA LEU A 100 2.82 -5.77 3.64
C LEU A 100 3.38 -5.81 2.21
N ALA A 101 3.15 -6.89 1.46
CA ALA A 101 3.56 -7.00 0.06
C ALA A 101 2.95 -5.89 -0.83
N PHE A 102 1.81 -5.33 -0.41
CA PHE A 102 1.08 -4.30 -1.15
C PHE A 102 1.10 -2.91 -0.47
N PHE A 103 1.92 -2.71 0.57
CA PHE A 103 1.99 -1.43 1.30
C PHE A 103 2.37 -0.23 0.43
N ARG A 104 3.04 -0.46 -0.72
CA ARG A 104 3.35 0.58 -1.71
C ARG A 104 2.12 1.37 -2.19
N TYR A 105 0.93 0.77 -2.15
CA TYR A 105 -0.33 1.40 -2.54
C TYR A 105 -0.98 2.25 -1.45
N LEU A 106 -0.43 2.25 -0.22
CA LEU A 106 -0.90 3.04 0.90
C LEU A 106 -0.11 4.35 1.06
N PRO A 107 -0.75 5.42 1.57
CA PRO A 107 -0.03 6.63 1.99
C PRO A 107 1.02 6.32 3.08
N PRO A 108 2.15 7.05 3.12
CA PRO A 108 3.23 6.81 4.08
C PRO A 108 2.76 6.79 5.54
N GLU A 109 1.89 7.73 5.93
CA GLU A 109 1.33 7.82 7.28
C GLU A 109 0.50 6.59 7.65
N THR A 110 -0.28 6.07 6.69
CA THR A 110 -1.07 4.85 6.89
C THR A 110 -0.17 3.63 7.03
N ARG A 111 0.91 3.53 6.23
CA ARG A 111 1.90 2.46 6.37
C ARG A 111 2.53 2.45 7.76
N ILE A 112 3.02 3.60 8.23
CA ILE A 112 3.62 3.74 9.56
C ILE A 112 2.62 3.34 10.65
N ARG A 113 1.39 3.84 10.60
CA ARG A 113 0.35 3.51 11.57
C ARG A 113 0.05 2.00 11.64
N LEU A 114 -0.03 1.32 10.49
CA LEU A 114 -0.26 -0.14 10.45
C LEU A 114 0.93 -0.93 10.99
N LEU A 115 2.16 -0.51 10.70
CA LEU A 115 3.38 -1.12 11.23
C LEU A 115 3.46 -0.95 12.76
N GLU A 116 3.19 0.26 13.27
CA GLU A 116 3.19 0.55 14.71
C GLU A 116 2.13 -0.26 15.45
N ARG A 117 0.93 -0.36 14.89
CA ARG A 117 -0.14 -1.19 15.45
C ARG A 117 0.28 -2.67 15.52
N ARG A 118 0.93 -3.18 14.47
CA ARG A 118 1.44 -4.55 14.46
C ARG A 118 2.51 -4.75 15.52
N ARG A 119 3.45 -3.82 15.65
CA ARG A 119 4.49 -3.87 16.69
C ARG A 119 3.87 -3.91 18.09
N GLN A 120 2.89 -3.05 18.36
CA GLN A 120 2.19 -3.04 19.64
C GLN A 120 1.53 -4.39 19.95
N ALA A 121 0.82 -5.00 19.00
CA ALA A 121 0.20 -6.31 19.17
C ALA A 121 1.23 -7.41 19.48
N LEU A 122 2.42 -7.37 18.85
CA LEU A 122 3.50 -8.30 19.16
C LEU A 122 4.12 -8.04 20.54
N GLN A 123 4.22 -6.81 20.99
CA GLN A 123 4.69 -6.47 22.34
C GLN A 123 3.72 -7.00 23.42
N GLU A 124 2.41 -6.86 23.20
CA GLU A 124 1.38 -7.46 24.07
C GLU A 124 1.48 -8.99 24.11
N ARG A 125 1.65 -9.63 22.95
CA ARG A 125 1.88 -11.08 22.84
C ARG A 125 3.15 -11.50 23.58
N LEU A 126 4.24 -10.76 23.47
CA LEU A 126 5.50 -11.03 24.15
C LEU A 126 5.33 -10.98 25.68
N ALA A 127 4.55 -10.03 26.19
CA ALA A 127 4.26 -9.95 27.62
C ALA A 127 3.50 -11.19 28.13
N ILE A 128 2.51 -11.69 27.36
CA ILE A 128 1.77 -12.93 27.68
C ILE A 128 2.70 -14.14 27.68
N ILE A 129 3.61 -14.25 26.70
CA ILE A 129 4.61 -15.32 26.60
C ILE A 129 5.52 -15.28 27.83
N GLY A 130 6.01 -14.10 28.23
CA GLY A 130 6.86 -13.90 29.39
C GLY A 130 6.17 -14.35 30.68
N GLU A 131 4.89 -14.03 30.85
CA GLU A 131 4.10 -14.47 31.99
C GLU A 131 3.92 -16.00 32.00
N SER A 132 3.71 -16.62 30.86
CA SER A 132 3.58 -18.07 30.73
C SER A 132 4.86 -18.81 31.14
N LEU A 133 6.02 -18.26 30.80
CA LEU A 133 7.32 -18.80 31.21
C LEU A 133 7.53 -18.63 32.73
N ARG A 134 7.16 -17.49 33.30
CA ARG A 134 7.33 -17.18 34.72
C ARG A 134 6.43 -18.04 35.61
N THR A 135 5.23 -18.34 35.17
CA THR A 135 4.27 -19.14 35.93
C THR A 135 4.43 -20.64 35.79
N GLY A 136 5.40 -21.09 34.98
CA GLY A 136 5.69 -22.51 34.78
C GLY A 136 4.51 -23.30 34.18
N ARG A 137 3.69 -22.66 33.35
CA ARG A 137 2.49 -23.28 32.73
C ARG A 137 2.79 -24.48 31.84
N SER A 138 4.03 -24.63 31.39
CA SER A 138 4.45 -25.81 30.64
C SER A 138 4.91 -26.91 31.59
N THR A 139 4.29 -28.08 31.50
CA THR A 139 4.57 -29.26 32.35
C THR A 139 5.64 -30.15 31.79
N ASP A 140 6.12 -29.92 30.56
CA ASP A 140 7.15 -30.72 29.90
C ASP A 140 8.19 -29.84 29.15
N ASP A 141 9.35 -30.48 28.85
CA ASP A 141 10.47 -29.81 28.18
C ASP A 141 10.14 -29.32 26.76
N TYR A 142 9.30 -30.03 26.01
CA TYR A 142 8.91 -29.62 24.65
C TYR A 142 7.98 -28.42 24.65
N GLY A 143 7.02 -28.40 25.57
CA GLY A 143 6.13 -27.26 25.76
C GLY A 143 6.92 -26.00 26.14
N ARG A 144 7.92 -26.14 27.04
CA ARG A 144 8.82 -25.05 27.41
C ARG A 144 9.66 -24.58 26.21
N ALA A 145 10.29 -25.50 25.47
CA ALA A 145 11.06 -25.19 24.28
C ALA A 145 10.23 -24.47 23.21
N LEU A 146 8.94 -24.85 23.04
CA LEU A 146 8.01 -24.18 22.13
C LEU A 146 7.71 -22.74 22.57
N ILE A 147 7.50 -22.52 23.86
CA ILE A 147 7.23 -21.18 24.40
C ILE A 147 8.47 -20.30 24.24
N GLU A 148 9.67 -20.80 24.52
CA GLU A 148 10.94 -20.09 24.33
C GLU A 148 11.21 -19.77 22.85
N HIS A 149 10.91 -20.70 21.94
CA HIS A 149 10.98 -20.47 20.50
C HIS A 149 10.02 -19.34 20.06
N ASN A 150 8.76 -19.42 20.48
CA ASN A 150 7.75 -18.38 20.16
C ASN A 150 8.17 -17.01 20.69
N ARG A 151 8.80 -16.94 21.85
CA ARG A 151 9.38 -15.73 22.42
C ARG A 151 10.44 -15.15 21.48
N SER A 152 11.44 -15.96 21.12
CA SER A 152 12.55 -15.55 20.25
C SER A 152 12.07 -15.05 18.88
N VAL A 153 11.10 -15.74 18.26
CA VAL A 153 10.50 -15.33 16.99
C VAL A 153 9.78 -13.98 17.16
N THR A 154 9.00 -13.81 18.23
CA THR A 154 8.25 -12.56 18.47
C THR A 154 9.19 -11.38 18.71
N GLU A 155 10.29 -11.57 19.47
CA GLU A 155 11.32 -10.55 19.69
C GLU A 155 12.00 -10.16 18.36
N SER A 156 12.33 -11.12 17.52
CA SER A 156 12.92 -10.88 16.19
C SER A 156 11.97 -10.11 15.26
N ASP A 157 10.69 -10.46 15.27
CA ASP A 157 9.67 -9.75 14.47
C ASP A 157 9.49 -8.30 14.94
N ILE A 158 9.56 -8.03 16.25
CA ILE A 158 9.49 -6.66 16.81
C ILE A 158 10.67 -5.83 16.30
N ILE A 159 11.91 -6.35 16.41
CA ILE A 159 13.12 -5.66 15.95
C ILE A 159 13.02 -5.34 14.46
N TRP A 160 12.59 -6.31 13.67
CA TRP A 160 12.40 -6.12 12.23
C TRP A 160 11.36 -5.04 11.91
N LEU A 161 10.23 -5.00 12.62
CA LEU A 161 9.22 -3.96 12.46
C LEU A 161 9.74 -2.57 12.84
N GLU A 162 10.55 -2.46 13.90
CA GLU A 162 11.17 -1.19 14.31
C GLU A 162 12.10 -0.65 13.21
N GLN A 163 12.90 -1.51 12.59
CA GLN A 163 13.75 -1.15 11.46
C GLN A 163 12.90 -0.68 10.25
N LEU A 164 11.81 -1.38 9.97
CA LEU A 164 10.92 -1.02 8.87
C LEU A 164 10.21 0.32 9.11
N ILE A 165 9.73 0.57 10.33
CA ILE A 165 9.13 1.85 10.75
C ILE A 165 10.15 2.98 10.61
N ALA A 166 11.38 2.79 11.07
CA ALA A 166 12.45 3.77 10.96
C ALA A 166 12.76 4.12 9.50
N ALA A 167 12.84 3.11 8.63
CA ALA A 167 13.05 3.30 7.19
C ALA A 167 11.90 4.07 6.52
N GLU A 168 10.64 3.77 6.85
CA GLU A 168 9.47 4.48 6.31
C GLU A 168 9.43 5.94 6.80
N ARG A 169 9.75 6.20 8.06
CA ARG A 169 9.85 7.58 8.60
C ARG A 169 10.93 8.38 7.89
N ALA A 170 12.11 7.82 7.67
CA ALA A 170 13.20 8.47 6.95
C ALA A 170 12.80 8.86 5.51
N LYS A 171 12.14 7.96 4.77
CA LYS A 171 11.60 8.25 3.43
C LYS A 171 10.59 9.40 3.44
N ASN A 172 9.72 9.45 4.44
CA ASN A 172 8.68 10.47 4.55
C ASN A 172 9.27 11.86 4.79
N VAL A 173 10.30 11.97 5.64
CA VAL A 173 11.04 13.23 5.88
C VAL A 173 11.67 13.74 4.59
N THR A 174 12.34 12.89 3.84
CA THR A 174 13.00 13.23 2.55
C THR A 174 11.97 13.72 1.52
N THR A 175 10.87 13.01 1.37
CA THR A 175 9.80 13.36 0.41
C THR A 175 9.09 14.67 0.80
N GLY A 176 8.81 14.88 2.09
CA GLY A 176 8.24 16.12 2.61
C GLY A 176 9.15 17.35 2.44
N GLY A 177 10.45 17.16 2.60
CA GLY A 177 11.46 18.19 2.36
C GLY A 177 11.52 18.63 0.88
N LEU A 178 11.50 17.66 -0.03
CA LEU A 178 11.48 17.92 -1.48
C LEU A 178 10.20 18.62 -1.93
N LYS A 179 9.04 18.25 -1.37
CA LYS A 179 7.74 18.87 -1.69
C LYS A 179 7.72 20.32 -1.26
N ARG A 180 8.12 20.63 -0.04
CA ARG A 180 8.23 22.03 0.49
C ARG A 180 9.19 22.86 -0.35
N ARG A 181 10.33 22.31 -0.77
CA ARG A 181 11.31 23.02 -1.61
C ARG A 181 10.76 23.32 -3.01
N ARG A 182 9.98 22.41 -3.61
CA ARG A 182 9.29 22.64 -4.89
C ARG A 182 8.17 23.69 -4.79
N GLU A 183 7.42 23.70 -3.70
CA GLU A 183 6.36 24.70 -3.45
C GLU A 183 6.98 26.08 -3.22
N ALA A 184 8.08 26.21 -2.46
CA ALA A 184 8.80 27.44 -2.26
C ALA A 184 9.41 28.01 -3.56
N LEU A 185 9.87 27.18 -4.48
CA LEU A 185 10.36 27.58 -5.80
C LEU A 185 9.21 28.06 -6.71
N ARG A 186 8.06 27.39 -6.68
CA ARG A 186 6.86 27.82 -7.45
C ARG A 186 6.29 29.13 -6.95
N GLY A 187 6.31 29.41 -5.64
CA GLY A 187 5.88 30.68 -5.06
C GLY A 187 6.76 31.86 -5.48
N LYS A 188 8.06 31.63 -5.69
CA LYS A 188 8.99 32.69 -6.13
C LYS A 188 8.86 33.04 -7.62
N THR A 189 8.48 32.09 -8.46
CA THR A 189 8.29 32.35 -9.91
C THR A 189 6.95 33.03 -10.22
N GLY A 190 5.93 32.87 -9.38
CA GLY A 190 4.64 33.58 -9.51
C GLY A 190 4.72 35.06 -9.16
N SER A 191 5.57 35.44 -8.17
CA SER A 191 5.72 36.84 -7.74
C SER A 191 6.50 37.69 -8.77
N SER A 192 7.38 37.12 -9.56
CA SER A 192 8.15 37.84 -10.58
C SER A 192 7.34 38.18 -11.84
N SER A 193 6.32 37.36 -12.16
CA SER A 193 5.45 37.57 -13.33
C SER A 193 4.42 38.69 -13.11
N GLU A 194 3.94 38.90 -11.87
CA GLU A 194 3.02 39.99 -11.54
C GLU A 194 3.71 41.36 -11.46
N ALA A 195 4.98 41.41 -11.08
CA ALA A 195 5.75 42.66 -11.02
C ALA A 195 6.06 43.21 -12.44
N VAL A 196 6.27 42.33 -13.43
CA VAL A 196 6.49 42.72 -14.83
C VAL A 196 5.20 43.21 -15.49
N ALA A 197 4.06 42.63 -15.15
CA ALA A 197 2.75 43.05 -15.71
C ALA A 197 2.27 44.42 -15.19
N ARG A 198 2.68 44.86 -14.00
CA ARG A 198 2.37 46.20 -13.47
C ARG A 198 3.31 47.30 -13.97
N GLY A 199 4.50 46.97 -14.44
CA GLY A 199 5.48 47.94 -14.97
C GLY A 199 5.18 48.41 -16.40
N THR A 200 4.45 47.64 -17.18
CA THR A 200 4.15 47.96 -18.60
C THR A 200 2.81 48.74 -18.80
N ALA A 201 1.95 48.80 -17.78
CA ALA A 201 0.67 49.54 -17.88
C ALA A 201 0.79 51.05 -17.53
N GLY A 202 1.88 51.49 -16.89
CA GLY A 202 2.12 52.88 -16.52
C GLY A 202 2.72 53.77 -17.63
N SER A 203 3.37 53.16 -18.61
CA SER A 203 4.15 53.88 -19.63
C SER A 203 3.33 54.31 -20.87
N SER A 204 2.16 53.72 -21.09
CA SER A 204 1.32 54.01 -22.29
C SER A 204 0.31 55.14 -22.11
N SER A 205 0.04 55.54 -20.85
CA SER A 205 -0.96 56.60 -20.56
C SER A 205 -0.41 58.03 -20.62
N GLU A 206 0.90 58.24 -20.37
CA GLU A 206 1.52 59.56 -20.41
C GLU A 206 1.86 60.02 -21.86
N ALA A 207 2.16 59.12 -22.77
CA ALA A 207 2.51 59.48 -24.14
C ALA A 207 1.31 59.94 -24.98
N VAL A 208 0.06 59.64 -24.57
CA VAL A 208 -1.15 60.04 -25.29
C VAL A 208 -1.66 61.42 -24.86
N ALA A 209 -1.36 61.85 -23.63
CA ALA A 209 -1.78 63.16 -23.13
C ALA A 209 -0.95 64.33 -23.72
N GLN A 210 0.32 64.16 -23.99
CA GLN A 210 1.21 65.22 -24.53
C GLN A 210 1.06 65.48 -26.02
N ARG A 211 0.31 64.65 -26.76
CA ARG A 211 0.09 64.83 -28.20
C ARG A 211 -1.15 65.67 -28.53
N LYS A 212 -2.02 65.92 -27.58
CA LYS A 212 -3.24 66.73 -27.77
C LYS A 212 -3.04 68.27 -27.51
N GLU A 213 -1.96 68.66 -26.86
CA GLU A 213 -1.71 70.12 -26.58
C GLU A 213 -0.86 70.84 -27.64
N ARG A 214 -0.49 70.21 -28.75
CA ARG A 214 0.30 70.83 -29.81
C ARG A 214 -0.46 71.13 -31.10
N ILE A 215 -1.78 70.95 -31.10
CA ILE A 215 -2.59 71.33 -32.27
C ILE A 215 -3.84 72.07 -31.75
N SER A 216 -3.60 73.32 -31.32
CA SER A 216 -4.56 74.42 -31.20
C SER A 216 -3.83 75.71 -31.23
#